data_8b21f0a98af4beae1d7a661299344c9f
#
_entry.id   8b21f0a98af4beae1d7a661299344c9f
#
_cell.length_a   1.000
_cell.length_b   1.000
_cell.length_c   1.000
_cell.angle_alpha   90.00
_cell.angle_beta   90.00
_cell.angle_gamma   90.00
#
_symmetry.space_group_name_H-M   'P 1'
#
loop_
_entity.id
_entity.type
_entity.pdbx_description
1 polymer ?
#
loop_
_entity_poly.entity_id
_entity_poly.type
_entity_poly.pdbx_seq_one_letter_code
_entity_poly.pdbx_strand_id
1 'polypeptide(L)'
;MTVSKYNFSVYEKRILYRLVEAMQCEIEGKKLYPGLRIEKTLYDDRVVLMPISAFLANDDDENYTRVKKALLDLRNKSFEFDDGQVWKVIGIIEKPQFNYKRGWVRFEIQPEVYNAVLNFSKGFRKYELKTAMEFTSQYSMRFYELMSGQERPLIYSIEDLKIMFGVQDKYKRNPDFIKWIVKPAKEELDAKSPYSFEYKVLKDGRSFHSLKLYPKYQPEHRDEELEKHELQKQVSLGWDLDRLIRNYLKQELLFTDQEIRNNIDLFRDAQKKLDLMLELSTLKGKSRDKKNPKGYIINALKGKVKDKEEL
;
A
#
# COMPACT_ATOMS: atom_id res chain seq x y z
N MET A 1 -4.22 9.38 0.79
CA MET A 1 -4.25 10.01 -0.56
C MET A 1 -5.61 10.55 -0.95
N THR A 2 -6.68 10.04 -0.40
CA THR A 2 -8.06 10.43 -0.76
C THR A 2 -8.40 11.87 -0.36
N VAL A 3 -7.87 12.33 0.79
CA VAL A 3 -7.98 13.72 1.25
C VAL A 3 -6.57 14.30 1.23
N SER A 4 -6.17 14.91 0.13
CA SER A 4 -4.85 15.52 -0.01
C SER A 4 -4.97 17.00 -0.39
N LYS A 5 -4.02 17.80 0.11
CA LYS A 5 -3.85 19.21 -0.26
C LYS A 5 -3.64 19.40 -1.78
N TYR A 6 -3.17 18.37 -2.47
CA TYR A 6 -2.81 18.42 -3.88
C TYR A 6 -3.71 17.56 -4.76
N ASN A 7 -3.95 18.05 -5.96
CA ASN A 7 -4.54 17.26 -7.02
C ASN A 7 -3.43 16.56 -7.81
N PHE A 8 -3.49 15.23 -7.91
CA PHE A 8 -2.50 14.44 -8.62
C PHE A 8 -3.03 14.02 -10.00
N SER A 9 -2.22 14.22 -11.03
CA SER A 9 -2.49 13.67 -12.36
C SER A 9 -2.43 12.13 -12.36
N VAL A 10 -2.91 11.51 -13.43
CA VAL A 10 -2.88 10.05 -13.59
C VAL A 10 -1.46 9.50 -13.48
N TYR A 11 -0.48 10.12 -14.15
CA TYR A 11 0.93 9.66 -14.11
C TYR A 11 1.58 9.85 -12.74
N GLU A 12 1.29 10.94 -12.05
CA GLU A 12 1.74 11.13 -10.66
C GLU A 12 1.19 10.04 -9.74
N LYS A 13 -0.11 9.73 -9.84
CA LYS A 13 -0.73 8.66 -9.07
C LYS A 13 -0.12 7.30 -9.38
N ARG A 14 0.15 7.00 -10.64
CA ARG A 14 0.79 5.73 -11.03
C ARG A 14 2.18 5.58 -10.43
N ILE A 15 3.00 6.65 -10.41
CA ILE A 15 4.29 6.64 -9.74
C ILE A 15 4.13 6.37 -8.24
N LEU A 16 3.19 7.06 -7.59
CA LEU A 16 2.92 6.87 -6.16
C LEU A 16 2.38 5.47 -5.85
N TYR A 17 1.53 4.92 -6.70
CA TYR A 17 1.04 3.54 -6.55
C TYR A 17 2.16 2.51 -6.63
N ARG A 18 3.10 2.69 -7.58
CA ARG A 18 4.28 1.81 -7.66
C ARG A 18 5.18 1.93 -6.43
N LEU A 19 5.30 3.11 -5.85
CA LEU A 19 6.01 3.28 -4.58
C LEU A 19 5.33 2.54 -3.44
N VAL A 20 4.00 2.68 -3.29
CA VAL A 20 3.23 1.95 -2.27
C VAL A 20 3.37 0.44 -2.45
N GLU A 21 3.24 -0.08 -3.68
CA GLU A 21 3.43 -1.49 -3.98
C GLU A 21 4.85 -1.96 -3.62
N ALA A 22 5.86 -1.19 -4.02
CA ALA A 22 7.25 -1.54 -3.73
C ALA A 22 7.49 -1.64 -2.21
N MET A 23 6.91 -0.76 -1.43
CA MET A 23 7.02 -0.80 0.03
C MET A 23 6.21 -1.95 0.65
N GLN A 24 5.05 -2.29 0.08
CA GLN A 24 4.32 -3.49 0.48
C GLN A 24 5.12 -4.76 0.17
N CYS A 25 5.76 -4.83 -1.00
CA CYS A 25 6.65 -5.93 -1.36
C CYS A 25 7.84 -6.03 -0.40
N GLU A 26 8.42 -4.91 0.03
CA GLU A 26 9.50 -4.87 1.01
C GLU A 26 9.04 -5.42 2.36
N ILE A 27 7.87 -4.98 2.87
CA ILE A 27 7.27 -5.48 4.12
C ILE A 27 6.97 -6.98 4.03
N GLU A 28 6.38 -7.44 2.92
CA GLU A 28 5.96 -8.82 2.71
C GLU A 28 7.11 -9.73 2.24
N GLY A 29 8.26 -9.16 1.90
CA GLY A 29 9.44 -9.87 1.36
C GLY A 29 9.21 -10.47 -0.02
N LYS A 30 8.38 -9.84 -0.81
CA LYS A 30 8.12 -10.18 -2.19
C LYS A 30 9.14 -9.54 -3.13
N LYS A 31 9.22 -10.07 -4.35
CA LYS A 31 10.02 -9.45 -5.41
C LYS A 31 9.38 -8.14 -5.85
N LEU A 32 10.20 -7.13 -6.03
CA LEU A 32 9.80 -5.87 -6.64
C LEU A 32 9.45 -6.06 -8.12
N TYR A 33 8.73 -5.09 -8.68
CA TYR A 33 8.51 -5.01 -10.13
C TYR A 33 9.85 -5.15 -10.88
N PRO A 34 9.92 -5.90 -12.00
CA PRO A 34 11.16 -6.10 -12.73
C PRO A 34 11.86 -4.77 -13.07
N GLY A 35 13.12 -4.63 -12.68
CA GLY A 35 13.92 -3.42 -12.88
C GLY A 35 13.68 -2.28 -11.89
N LEU A 36 12.67 -2.35 -11.01
CA LEU A 36 12.51 -1.41 -9.92
C LEU A 36 13.50 -1.75 -8.80
N ARG A 37 14.20 -0.72 -8.29
CA ARG A 37 15.16 -0.85 -7.19
C ARG A 37 14.95 0.31 -6.21
N ILE A 38 15.10 0.02 -4.93
CA ILE A 38 15.13 1.03 -3.86
C ILE A 38 16.41 0.79 -3.07
N GLU A 39 17.28 1.79 -3.05
CA GLU A 39 18.59 1.73 -2.39
C GLU A 39 18.64 2.78 -1.28
N LYS A 40 19.22 2.42 -0.14
CA LYS A 40 19.41 3.35 0.98
C LYS A 40 20.74 4.07 0.81
N THR A 41 20.72 5.41 0.95
CA THR A 41 21.94 6.21 0.98
C THR A 41 22.56 6.24 2.39
N LEU A 42 23.77 6.79 2.50
CA LEU A 42 24.42 7.03 3.80
C LEU A 42 23.66 7.97 4.72
N TYR A 43 22.80 8.84 4.15
CA TYR A 43 21.99 9.84 4.86
C TYR A 43 20.55 9.38 5.07
N ASP A 44 20.29 8.08 4.98
CA ASP A 44 18.96 7.46 5.13
C ASP A 44 17.94 7.78 4.02
N ASP A 45 18.27 8.63 3.05
CA ASP A 45 17.44 8.83 1.87
C ASP A 45 17.28 7.53 1.08
N ARG A 46 16.19 7.40 0.34
CA ARG A 46 15.96 6.28 -0.58
C ARG A 46 16.13 6.76 -2.01
N VAL A 47 17.02 6.11 -2.74
CA VAL A 47 17.15 6.27 -4.19
C VAL A 47 16.26 5.24 -4.85
N VAL A 48 15.28 5.71 -5.59
CA VAL A 48 14.37 4.88 -6.37
C VAL A 48 14.82 4.90 -7.82
N LEU A 49 15.07 3.72 -8.38
CA LEU A 49 15.29 3.49 -9.79
C LEU A 49 14.11 2.69 -10.32
N MET A 50 13.38 3.23 -11.29
CA MET A 50 12.14 2.67 -11.78
C MET A 50 12.13 2.66 -13.33
N PRO A 51 11.88 1.52 -13.99
CA PRO A 51 11.67 1.51 -15.44
C PRO A 51 10.39 2.25 -15.78
N ILE A 52 10.35 2.92 -16.91
CA ILE A 52 9.19 3.71 -17.34
C ILE A 52 7.97 2.81 -17.51
N SER A 53 8.15 1.59 -18.00
CA SER A 53 7.09 0.58 -18.12
C SER A 53 6.37 0.28 -16.80
N ALA A 54 7.03 0.52 -15.66
CA ALA A 54 6.43 0.26 -14.35
C ALA A 54 5.21 1.13 -14.05
N PHE A 55 5.03 2.28 -14.71
CA PHE A 55 3.92 3.22 -14.46
C PHE A 55 3.21 3.69 -15.73
N LEU A 56 3.51 3.09 -16.88
CA LEU A 56 2.69 3.22 -18.08
C LEU A 56 1.47 2.29 -17.99
N ALA A 57 0.41 2.63 -18.72
CA ALA A 57 -0.80 1.81 -18.74
C ALA A 57 -0.60 0.53 -19.58
N ASN A 58 0.18 0.66 -20.64
CA ASN A 58 0.53 -0.41 -21.59
C ASN A 58 1.90 -0.06 -22.20
N ASP A 59 2.51 -1.03 -22.86
CA ASP A 59 3.83 -0.88 -23.49
C ASP A 59 3.82 0.10 -24.67
N ASP A 60 2.66 0.41 -25.24
CA ASP A 60 2.48 1.34 -26.36
C ASP A 60 2.35 2.81 -25.93
N ASP A 61 2.31 3.09 -24.60
CA ASP A 61 2.22 4.45 -24.06
C ASP A 61 3.60 5.12 -24.06
N GLU A 62 4.01 5.69 -25.19
CA GLU A 62 5.28 6.43 -25.32
C GLU A 62 5.24 7.88 -24.78
N ASN A 63 4.34 8.21 -23.88
CA ASN A 63 4.09 9.59 -23.48
C ASN A 63 5.14 10.14 -22.48
N TYR A 64 6.39 10.10 -22.86
CA TYR A 64 7.54 10.57 -22.05
C TYR A 64 7.42 12.01 -21.58
N THR A 65 6.73 12.86 -22.35
CA THR A 65 6.48 14.27 -21.96
C THR A 65 5.59 14.33 -20.73
N ARG A 66 4.55 13.51 -20.64
CA ARG A 66 3.66 13.43 -19.46
C ARG A 66 4.38 12.85 -18.26
N VAL A 67 5.24 11.85 -18.47
CA VAL A 67 6.08 11.28 -17.41
C VAL A 67 7.00 12.35 -16.82
N LYS A 68 7.72 13.08 -17.65
CA LYS A 68 8.60 14.16 -17.18
C LYS A 68 7.84 15.24 -16.44
N LYS A 69 6.68 15.63 -16.96
CA LYS A 69 5.80 16.59 -16.29
C LYS A 69 5.37 16.06 -14.91
N ALA A 70 4.95 14.80 -14.82
CA ALA A 70 4.56 14.19 -13.56
C ALA A 70 5.70 14.17 -12.53
N LEU A 71 6.91 13.85 -12.95
CA LEU A 71 8.09 13.90 -12.08
C LEU A 71 8.37 15.33 -11.58
N LEU A 72 8.28 16.33 -12.47
CA LEU A 72 8.45 17.74 -12.09
C LEU A 72 7.35 18.19 -11.14
N ASP A 73 6.09 17.85 -11.44
CA ASP A 73 4.94 18.21 -10.62
C ASP A 73 5.01 17.55 -9.23
N LEU A 74 5.45 16.29 -9.13
CA LEU A 74 5.70 15.61 -7.85
C LEU A 74 6.82 16.28 -7.05
N ARG A 75 7.89 16.69 -7.71
CA ARG A 75 9.01 17.41 -7.07
C ARG A 75 8.56 18.76 -6.53
N ASN A 76 7.67 19.46 -7.23
CA ASN A 76 7.15 20.78 -6.84
C ASN A 76 6.04 20.70 -5.77
N LYS A 77 5.51 19.53 -5.50
CA LYS A 77 4.57 19.29 -4.40
C LYS A 77 5.33 18.94 -3.13
N SER A 78 4.96 19.56 -2.04
CA SER A 78 5.64 19.42 -0.76
C SER A 78 4.64 19.26 0.38
N PHE A 79 5.09 18.77 1.50
CA PHE A 79 4.36 18.81 2.75
C PHE A 79 5.27 19.39 3.85
N GLU A 80 4.63 19.93 4.85
CA GLU A 80 5.31 20.42 6.05
C GLU A 80 5.46 19.28 7.04
N PHE A 81 6.64 19.15 7.59
CA PHE A 81 6.95 18.26 8.68
C PHE A 81 7.34 19.09 9.89
N ASP A 82 6.69 18.84 11.01
CA ASP A 82 6.97 19.50 12.27
C ASP A 82 6.85 18.45 13.41
N ASP A 83 7.93 18.23 14.12
CA ASP A 83 7.99 17.32 15.28
C ASP A 83 8.09 18.07 16.62
N GLY A 84 7.91 19.39 16.58
CA GLY A 84 8.05 20.29 17.74
C GLY A 84 9.48 20.71 18.04
N GLN A 85 10.47 20.13 17.37
CA GLN A 85 11.89 20.49 17.45
C GLN A 85 12.41 21.03 16.13
N VAL A 86 11.99 20.44 15.02
CA VAL A 86 12.40 20.80 13.67
C VAL A 86 11.18 20.96 12.78
N TRP A 87 11.04 22.15 12.21
CA TRP A 87 10.11 22.41 11.11
C TRP A 87 10.86 22.39 9.79
N LYS A 88 10.34 21.65 8.81
CA LYS A 88 10.90 21.59 7.45
C LYS A 88 9.84 21.37 6.39
N VAL A 89 10.12 21.81 5.17
CA VAL A 89 9.30 21.54 3.99
C VAL A 89 10.00 20.48 3.15
N ILE A 90 9.28 19.41 2.82
CA ILE A 90 9.82 18.24 2.16
C ILE A 90 9.07 18.02 0.85
N GLY A 91 9.79 17.86 -0.27
CA GLY A 91 9.22 17.46 -1.55
C GLY A 91 8.76 16.01 -1.52
N ILE A 92 7.73 15.67 -2.31
CA ILE A 92 7.28 14.27 -2.43
C ILE A 92 8.39 13.40 -3.02
N ILE A 93 9.10 13.92 -4.03
CA ILE A 93 10.32 13.35 -4.57
C ILE A 93 11.37 14.44 -4.75
N GLU A 94 12.64 14.05 -4.75
CA GLU A 94 13.76 14.96 -4.97
C GLU A 94 14.65 14.48 -6.11
N LYS A 95 15.36 15.42 -6.75
CA LYS A 95 16.35 15.18 -7.81
C LYS A 95 15.86 14.21 -8.91
N PRO A 96 14.65 14.42 -9.50
CA PRO A 96 14.15 13.54 -10.54
C PRO A 96 15.06 13.58 -11.77
N GLN A 97 15.36 12.41 -12.30
CA GLN A 97 16.14 12.22 -13.53
C GLN A 97 15.37 11.30 -14.47
N PHE A 98 15.45 11.58 -15.77
CA PHE A 98 14.84 10.79 -16.82
C PHE A 98 15.90 10.39 -17.84
N ASN A 99 16.11 9.09 -18.03
CA ASN A 99 17.07 8.59 -19.01
C ASN A 99 16.35 8.07 -20.26
N TYR A 100 16.42 8.81 -21.36
CA TYR A 100 15.78 8.46 -22.62
C TYR A 100 16.33 7.19 -23.26
N LYS A 101 17.66 6.96 -23.17
CA LYS A 101 18.30 5.83 -23.83
C LYS A 101 18.01 4.50 -23.14
N ARG A 102 17.84 4.53 -21.83
CA ARG A 102 17.68 3.33 -21.01
C ARG A 102 16.25 3.10 -20.51
N GLY A 103 15.33 4.01 -20.80
CA GLY A 103 13.93 3.87 -20.43
C GLY A 103 13.68 3.78 -18.92
N TRP A 104 14.42 4.55 -18.11
CA TRP A 104 14.21 4.57 -16.66
C TRP A 104 14.16 5.99 -16.09
N VAL A 105 13.54 6.10 -14.92
CA VAL A 105 13.54 7.27 -14.07
C VAL A 105 14.28 6.98 -12.77
N ARG A 106 14.97 8.00 -12.24
CA ARG A 106 15.61 7.98 -10.94
C ARG A 106 15.16 9.19 -10.14
N PHE A 107 14.85 9.01 -8.86
CA PHE A 107 14.58 10.10 -7.93
C PHE A 107 14.92 9.67 -6.50
N GLU A 108 14.99 10.64 -5.63
CA GLU A 108 15.28 10.44 -4.21
C GLU A 108 14.03 10.72 -3.38
N ILE A 109 13.90 10.01 -2.27
CA ILE A 109 12.81 10.18 -1.29
C ILE A 109 13.45 10.35 0.07
N GLN A 110 13.10 11.42 0.76
CA GLN A 110 13.57 11.66 2.13
C GLN A 110 12.97 10.64 3.12
N PRO A 111 13.65 10.37 4.26
CA PRO A 111 13.22 9.37 5.23
C PRO A 111 11.79 9.57 5.74
N GLU A 112 11.35 10.83 5.92
CA GLU A 112 10.01 11.14 6.41
C GLU A 112 8.94 10.76 5.39
N VAL A 113 9.17 11.05 4.09
CA VAL A 113 8.27 10.65 3.01
C VAL A 113 8.22 9.14 2.90
N TYR A 114 9.39 8.49 2.94
CA TYR A 114 9.50 7.04 2.89
C TYR A 114 8.70 6.40 4.04
N ASN A 115 8.90 6.86 5.28
CA ASN A 115 8.20 6.36 6.44
C ASN A 115 6.69 6.62 6.39
N ALA A 116 6.28 7.79 5.87
CA ALA A 116 4.87 8.12 5.69
C ALA A 116 4.20 7.16 4.68
N VAL A 117 4.86 6.90 3.54
CA VAL A 117 4.35 5.94 2.53
C VAL A 117 4.37 4.51 3.06
N LEU A 118 5.42 4.12 3.81
CA LEU A 118 5.54 2.82 4.45
C LEU A 118 4.42 2.58 5.47
N ASN A 119 4.15 3.56 6.33
CA ASN A 119 3.06 3.47 7.32
C ASN A 119 1.69 3.46 6.65
N PHE A 120 1.52 4.24 5.58
CA PHE A 120 0.33 4.22 4.75
C PHE A 120 0.13 2.83 4.13
N SER A 121 1.19 2.20 3.60
CA SER A 121 1.11 0.88 2.99
C SER A 121 0.73 -0.22 3.99
N LYS A 122 1.10 -0.09 5.28
CA LYS A 122 0.70 -1.04 6.35
C LYS A 122 -0.79 -1.00 6.66
N GLY A 123 -1.40 0.18 6.59
CA GLY A 123 -2.84 0.37 6.87
C GLY A 123 -3.73 0.36 5.63
N PHE A 124 -3.15 0.19 4.46
CA PHE A 124 -3.87 0.34 3.20
C PHE A 124 -4.75 -0.88 2.91
N ARG A 125 -6.01 -0.61 2.55
CA ARG A 125 -6.89 -1.66 2.03
C ARG A 125 -6.32 -2.15 0.70
N LYS A 126 -6.27 -3.46 0.53
CA LYS A 126 -5.81 -4.06 -0.72
C LYS A 126 -6.74 -3.62 -1.85
N TYR A 127 -6.23 -2.85 -2.77
CA TYR A 127 -6.84 -2.65 -4.07
C TYR A 127 -5.91 -3.21 -5.15
N GLU A 128 -6.49 -3.62 -6.23
CA GLU A 128 -5.73 -4.20 -7.31
C GLU A 128 -4.96 -3.09 -8.03
N LEU A 129 -3.65 -3.09 -7.87
CA LEU A 129 -2.79 -2.09 -8.49
C LEU A 129 -2.92 -2.10 -10.01
N LYS A 130 -3.02 -3.28 -10.61
CA LYS A 130 -3.22 -3.44 -12.05
C LYS A 130 -4.45 -2.66 -12.52
N THR A 131 -5.60 -2.88 -11.88
CA THR A 131 -6.83 -2.13 -12.16
C THR A 131 -6.63 -0.62 -11.98
N ALA A 132 -5.99 -0.21 -10.87
CA ALA A 132 -5.73 1.21 -10.62
C ALA A 132 -4.85 1.87 -11.70
N MET A 133 -3.92 1.12 -12.30
CA MET A 133 -3.04 1.58 -13.37
C MET A 133 -3.74 1.73 -14.72
N GLU A 134 -4.83 1.00 -14.95
CA GLU A 134 -5.59 1.02 -16.22
C GLU A 134 -6.52 2.22 -16.35
N PHE A 135 -6.84 2.92 -15.26
CA PHE A 135 -7.70 4.09 -15.33
C PHE A 135 -7.04 5.23 -16.10
N THR A 136 -7.85 5.87 -16.93
CA THR A 136 -7.46 7.05 -17.73
C THR A 136 -7.82 8.36 -17.04
N SER A 137 -8.77 8.33 -16.09
CA SER A 137 -9.22 9.48 -15.33
C SER A 137 -8.68 9.47 -13.89
N GLN A 138 -8.12 10.59 -13.47
CA GLN A 138 -7.75 10.80 -12.07
C GLN A 138 -8.94 10.71 -11.11
N TYR A 139 -10.14 11.01 -11.60
CA TYR A 139 -11.38 10.94 -10.80
C TYR A 139 -11.84 9.50 -10.63
N SER A 140 -11.69 8.67 -11.65
CA SER A 140 -11.93 7.23 -11.56
C SER A 140 -10.98 6.59 -10.55
N MET A 141 -9.69 6.94 -10.58
CA MET A 141 -8.72 6.49 -9.57
C MET A 141 -9.14 6.89 -8.14
N ARG A 142 -9.69 8.10 -7.94
CA ARG A 142 -10.14 8.55 -6.62
C ARG A 142 -11.40 7.83 -6.15
N PHE A 143 -12.38 7.64 -7.04
CA PHE A 143 -13.54 6.84 -6.69
C PHE A 143 -13.18 5.38 -6.42
N TYR A 144 -12.25 4.83 -7.17
CA TYR A 144 -11.72 3.48 -6.91
C TYR A 144 -11.07 3.38 -5.51
N GLU A 145 -10.24 4.34 -5.13
CA GLU A 145 -9.65 4.42 -3.79
C GLU A 145 -10.73 4.51 -2.69
N LEU A 146 -11.83 5.25 -2.94
CA LEU A 146 -12.95 5.38 -1.99
C LEU A 146 -13.77 4.09 -1.87
N MET A 147 -13.98 3.39 -2.99
CA MET A 147 -14.86 2.22 -3.06
C MET A 147 -14.15 0.91 -2.73
N SER A 148 -12.82 0.84 -2.89
CA SER A 148 -12.06 -0.38 -2.63
C SER A 148 -12.26 -0.90 -1.21
N GLY A 149 -12.81 -2.10 -1.08
CA GLY A 149 -13.11 -2.76 0.19
C GLY A 149 -14.16 -2.03 1.05
N GLN A 150 -14.96 -1.13 0.46
CA GLN A 150 -16.05 -0.47 1.14
C GLN A 150 -17.30 -1.35 1.07
N GLU A 151 -17.93 -1.62 2.22
CA GLU A 151 -19.13 -2.46 2.31
C GLU A 151 -20.40 -1.63 2.58
N ARG A 152 -20.24 -0.49 3.26
CA ARG A 152 -21.35 0.35 3.68
C ARG A 152 -21.51 1.57 2.77
N PRO A 153 -22.74 2.05 2.56
CA PRO A 153 -22.97 3.28 1.84
C PRO A 153 -22.25 4.47 2.46
N LEU A 154 -21.70 5.33 1.62
CA LEU A 154 -21.04 6.58 2.00
C LEU A 154 -21.92 7.77 1.61
N ILE A 155 -21.97 8.80 2.44
CA ILE A 155 -22.66 10.05 2.14
C ILE A 155 -21.62 11.16 2.20
N TYR A 156 -21.53 11.92 1.10
CA TYR A 156 -20.67 13.10 1.02
C TYR A 156 -21.48 14.28 0.52
N SER A 157 -21.23 15.47 1.05
CA SER A 157 -21.69 16.68 0.38
C SER A 157 -20.98 16.82 -0.97
N ILE A 158 -21.64 17.43 -1.96
CA ILE A 158 -21.00 17.64 -3.27
C ILE A 158 -19.83 18.60 -3.12
N GLU A 159 -19.90 19.55 -2.20
CA GLU A 159 -18.80 20.48 -1.93
C GLU A 159 -17.58 19.75 -1.33
N ASP A 160 -17.78 18.83 -0.38
CA ASP A 160 -16.68 18.02 0.14
C ASP A 160 -16.02 17.17 -0.95
N LEU A 161 -16.82 16.59 -1.85
CA LEU A 161 -16.29 15.85 -3.00
C LEU A 161 -15.49 16.75 -3.95
N LYS A 162 -15.98 17.97 -4.22
CA LYS A 162 -15.26 18.94 -5.05
C LYS A 162 -13.94 19.34 -4.42
N ILE A 163 -13.91 19.60 -3.11
CA ILE A 163 -12.69 19.90 -2.35
C ILE A 163 -11.74 18.70 -2.40
N MET A 164 -12.24 17.52 -2.09
CA MET A 164 -11.48 16.28 -2.11
C MET A 164 -10.85 16.01 -3.48
N PHE A 165 -11.54 16.37 -4.57
CA PHE A 165 -11.08 16.17 -5.94
C PHE A 165 -10.32 17.37 -6.52
N GLY A 166 -10.22 18.49 -5.76
CA GLY A 166 -9.51 19.70 -6.19
C GLY A 166 -10.18 20.39 -7.37
N VAL A 167 -11.52 20.42 -7.40
CA VAL A 167 -12.29 20.96 -8.51
C VAL A 167 -13.39 21.97 -8.05
N GLN A 168 -13.27 22.50 -6.83
CA GLN A 168 -14.22 23.46 -6.26
C GLN A 168 -14.40 24.69 -7.14
N ASP A 169 -13.36 25.17 -7.77
CA ASP A 169 -13.40 26.36 -8.63
C ASP A 169 -13.82 26.04 -10.06
N LYS A 170 -13.76 24.78 -10.48
CA LYS A 170 -13.99 24.38 -11.87
C LYS A 170 -15.46 24.10 -12.18
N TYR A 171 -16.21 23.54 -11.23
CA TYR A 171 -17.61 23.15 -11.42
C TYR A 171 -18.51 23.90 -10.42
N LYS A 172 -18.90 25.13 -10.78
CA LYS A 172 -19.75 25.96 -9.92
C LYS A 172 -21.12 25.32 -9.65
N ARG A 173 -21.73 24.70 -10.66
CA ARG A 173 -23.03 24.05 -10.54
C ARG A 173 -22.86 22.57 -10.15
N ASN A 174 -23.59 22.14 -9.14
CA ASN A 174 -23.56 20.75 -8.66
C ASN A 174 -23.97 19.70 -9.72
N PRO A 175 -24.98 19.94 -10.58
CA PRO A 175 -25.26 19.03 -11.69
C PRO A 175 -24.11 18.84 -12.67
N ASP A 176 -23.30 19.87 -12.91
CA ASP A 176 -22.17 19.79 -13.84
C ASP A 176 -21.04 18.92 -13.26
N PHE A 177 -20.80 18.99 -11.95
CA PHE A 177 -19.90 18.08 -11.26
C PHE A 177 -20.33 16.61 -11.41
N ILE A 178 -21.64 16.34 -11.22
CA ILE A 178 -22.17 14.98 -11.40
C ILE A 178 -21.99 14.54 -12.86
N LYS A 179 -22.34 15.38 -13.82
CA LYS A 179 -22.28 15.06 -15.25
C LYS A 179 -20.86 14.79 -15.75
N TRP A 180 -19.89 15.61 -15.31
CA TRP A 180 -18.56 15.60 -15.89
C TRP A 180 -17.51 14.84 -15.06
N ILE A 181 -17.81 14.55 -13.79
CA ILE A 181 -16.89 13.87 -12.87
C ILE A 181 -17.46 12.52 -12.42
N VAL A 182 -18.66 12.55 -11.78
CA VAL A 182 -19.19 11.34 -11.12
C VAL A 182 -19.61 10.30 -12.16
N LYS A 183 -20.39 10.73 -13.16
CA LYS A 183 -20.93 9.81 -14.17
C LYS A 183 -19.83 9.15 -15.00
N PRO A 184 -18.87 9.88 -15.61
CA PRO A 184 -17.78 9.25 -16.36
C PRO A 184 -16.88 8.35 -15.50
N ALA A 185 -16.63 8.75 -14.23
CA ALA A 185 -15.85 7.92 -13.32
C ALA A 185 -16.57 6.60 -13.01
N LYS A 186 -17.89 6.65 -12.76
CA LYS A 186 -18.69 5.44 -12.57
C LYS A 186 -18.65 4.54 -13.81
N GLU A 187 -18.84 5.10 -15.00
CA GLU A 187 -18.78 4.34 -16.25
C GLU A 187 -17.43 3.63 -16.44
N GLU A 188 -16.33 4.29 -16.13
CA GLU A 188 -15.00 3.67 -16.22
C GLU A 188 -14.80 2.59 -15.15
N LEU A 189 -15.32 2.79 -13.92
CA LEU A 189 -15.26 1.77 -12.87
C LEU A 189 -16.14 0.56 -13.22
N ASP A 190 -17.35 0.79 -13.73
CA ASP A 190 -18.24 -0.29 -14.14
C ASP A 190 -17.62 -1.16 -15.25
N ALA A 191 -16.80 -0.58 -16.10
CA ALA A 191 -16.19 -1.28 -17.23
C ALA A 191 -14.90 -2.03 -16.89
N LYS A 192 -14.18 -1.67 -15.82
CA LYS A 192 -12.80 -2.15 -15.62
C LYS A 192 -12.47 -2.57 -14.19
N SER A 193 -13.34 -2.26 -13.23
CA SER A 193 -13.00 -2.33 -11.82
C SER A 193 -13.80 -3.37 -11.06
N PRO A 194 -13.18 -4.16 -10.16
CA PRO A 194 -13.92 -5.01 -9.24
C PRO A 194 -14.71 -4.22 -8.20
N TYR A 195 -14.42 -2.92 -8.02
CA TYR A 195 -15.13 -2.04 -7.10
C TYR A 195 -15.70 -0.84 -7.84
N SER A 196 -17.01 -0.75 -7.87
CA SER A 196 -17.77 0.36 -8.44
C SER A 196 -18.79 0.87 -7.44
N PHE A 197 -19.70 1.72 -7.87
CA PHE A 197 -20.75 2.25 -7.02
C PHE A 197 -21.99 2.60 -7.81
N GLU A 198 -23.15 2.51 -7.16
CA GLU A 198 -24.36 3.21 -7.54
C GLU A 198 -24.47 4.48 -6.72
N TYR A 199 -25.18 5.49 -7.20
CA TYR A 199 -25.36 6.72 -6.44
C TYR A 199 -26.77 7.27 -6.50
N LYS A 200 -27.17 7.93 -5.41
CA LYS A 200 -28.41 8.70 -5.31
C LYS A 200 -28.06 10.13 -4.94
N VAL A 201 -28.65 11.07 -5.69
CA VAL A 201 -28.52 12.49 -5.39
C VAL A 201 -29.51 12.84 -4.28
N LEU A 202 -29.01 13.42 -3.20
CA LEU A 202 -29.81 13.98 -2.13
C LEU A 202 -29.92 15.49 -2.36
N LYS A 203 -31.13 15.99 -2.24
CA LYS A 203 -31.47 17.43 -2.45
C LYS A 203 -31.71 18.11 -1.13
N ASP A 204 -31.35 19.39 -1.09
CA ASP A 204 -31.82 20.33 -0.10
C ASP A 204 -32.68 21.36 -0.84
N GLY A 205 -34.00 21.35 -0.59
CA GLY A 205 -34.97 22.04 -1.41
C GLY A 205 -34.91 21.61 -2.89
N ARG A 206 -34.61 22.57 -3.77
CA ARG A 206 -34.44 22.32 -5.23
C ARG A 206 -33.01 22.04 -5.65
N SER A 207 -32.03 22.21 -4.74
CA SER A 207 -30.61 22.11 -5.05
C SER A 207 -30.07 20.71 -4.78
N PHE A 208 -29.16 20.22 -5.61
CA PHE A 208 -28.41 19.02 -5.35
C PHE A 208 -27.38 19.32 -4.25
N HIS A 209 -27.44 18.61 -3.12
CA HIS A 209 -26.63 18.89 -1.95
C HIS A 209 -25.59 17.78 -1.70
N SER A 210 -26.02 16.53 -1.69
CA SER A 210 -25.14 15.42 -1.33
C SER A 210 -25.31 14.25 -2.28
N LEU A 211 -24.30 13.38 -2.32
CA LEU A 211 -24.34 12.07 -2.98
C LEU A 211 -24.29 10.97 -1.93
N LYS A 212 -25.23 10.05 -2.02
CA LYS A 212 -25.16 8.78 -1.31
C LYS A 212 -24.63 7.74 -2.29
N LEU A 213 -23.43 7.22 -2.00
CA LEU A 213 -22.70 6.23 -2.82
C LEU A 213 -22.95 4.84 -2.22
N TYR A 214 -23.41 3.92 -3.02
CA TYR A 214 -23.64 2.53 -2.65
C TYR A 214 -22.53 1.69 -3.28
N PRO A 215 -21.61 1.11 -2.50
CA PRO A 215 -20.56 0.27 -3.02
C PRO A 215 -21.14 -0.92 -3.80
N LYS A 216 -20.54 -1.23 -4.94
CA LYS A 216 -20.88 -2.36 -5.80
C LYS A 216 -19.62 -3.17 -6.07
N TYR A 217 -19.65 -4.46 -5.73
CA TYR A 217 -18.57 -5.39 -6.07
C TYR A 217 -18.88 -6.10 -7.38
N GLN A 218 -17.90 -6.18 -8.27
CA GLN A 218 -17.97 -6.74 -9.62
C GLN A 218 -16.87 -7.80 -9.77
N PRO A 219 -17.13 -9.07 -9.38
CA PRO A 219 -16.12 -10.12 -9.36
C PRO A 219 -15.55 -10.44 -10.75
N GLU A 220 -16.32 -10.16 -11.82
CA GLU A 220 -15.91 -10.35 -13.22
C GLU A 220 -14.68 -9.54 -13.65
N HIS A 221 -14.39 -8.45 -12.95
CA HIS A 221 -13.24 -7.60 -13.20
C HIS A 221 -12.06 -7.86 -12.25
N ARG A 222 -12.17 -8.87 -11.40
CA ARG A 222 -11.13 -9.19 -10.43
C ARG A 222 -9.93 -9.87 -11.10
N ASP A 223 -8.72 -9.54 -10.63
CA ASP A 223 -7.50 -10.21 -11.08
C ASP A 223 -7.40 -11.62 -10.48
N GLU A 224 -7.51 -12.65 -11.33
CA GLU A 224 -7.44 -14.06 -10.93
C GLU A 224 -6.11 -14.43 -10.27
N GLU A 225 -5.00 -13.80 -10.63
CA GLU A 225 -3.71 -14.06 -10.03
C GLU A 225 -3.66 -13.57 -8.58
N LEU A 226 -4.27 -12.42 -8.31
CA LEU A 226 -4.44 -11.89 -6.94
C LEU A 226 -5.33 -12.81 -6.11
N GLU A 227 -6.40 -13.34 -6.69
CA GLU A 227 -7.30 -14.26 -6.01
C GLU A 227 -6.59 -15.57 -5.65
N LYS A 228 -5.88 -16.17 -6.60
CA LYS A 228 -5.04 -17.36 -6.36
C LYS A 228 -4.01 -17.11 -5.26
N HIS A 229 -3.39 -15.93 -5.28
CA HIS A 229 -2.40 -15.53 -4.27
C HIS A 229 -3.04 -15.30 -2.89
N GLU A 230 -4.24 -14.73 -2.82
CA GLU A 230 -4.99 -14.56 -1.56
C GLU A 230 -5.48 -15.90 -1.02
N LEU A 231 -5.95 -16.79 -1.89
CA LEU A 231 -6.28 -18.17 -1.51
C LEU A 231 -5.05 -18.93 -1.01
N GLN A 232 -3.91 -18.80 -1.68
CA GLN A 232 -2.65 -19.37 -1.19
C GLN A 232 -2.22 -18.76 0.15
N LYS A 233 -2.41 -17.44 0.35
CA LYS A 233 -2.22 -16.82 1.66
C LYS A 233 -3.20 -17.36 2.69
N GLN A 234 -4.48 -17.51 2.39
CA GLN A 234 -5.48 -18.08 3.30
C GLN A 234 -5.18 -19.53 3.65
N VAL A 235 -4.74 -20.32 2.69
CA VAL A 235 -4.27 -21.71 2.93
C VAL A 235 -2.94 -21.72 3.69
N SER A 236 -2.10 -20.67 3.54
CA SER A 236 -0.85 -20.48 4.29
C SER A 236 -1.02 -19.71 5.60
N LEU A 237 -2.25 -19.32 5.98
CA LEU A 237 -2.60 -18.57 7.21
C LEU A 237 -2.28 -19.30 8.53
N GLY A 238 -1.52 -20.40 8.46
CA GLY A 238 -0.80 -20.92 9.60
C GLY A 238 0.42 -20.10 10.05
N TRP A 239 0.82 -19.01 9.36
CA TRP A 239 2.10 -18.35 9.56
C TRP A 239 1.99 -16.88 10.03
N ASP A 240 1.26 -16.61 11.12
CA ASP A 240 1.23 -15.31 11.80
C ASP A 240 2.48 -15.05 12.68
N LEU A 241 3.63 -15.57 12.25
CA LEU A 241 4.91 -15.25 12.86
C LEU A 241 5.59 -14.10 12.13
N ASP A 242 6.16 -13.20 12.92
CA ASP A 242 7.05 -12.17 12.40
C ASP A 242 8.11 -12.79 11.49
N ARG A 243 8.39 -12.12 10.38
CA ARG A 243 9.34 -12.60 9.36
C ARG A 243 10.74 -12.79 9.93
N LEU A 244 11.19 -11.90 10.81
CA LEU A 244 12.52 -12.00 11.43
C LEU A 244 12.58 -13.23 12.33
N ILE A 245 11.52 -13.50 13.10
CA ILE A 245 11.41 -14.69 13.96
C ILE A 245 11.44 -15.95 13.10
N ARG A 246 10.67 -15.99 12.00
CA ARG A 246 10.64 -17.14 11.11
C ARG A 246 12.00 -17.38 10.44
N ASN A 247 12.67 -16.34 9.98
CA ASN A 247 13.99 -16.44 9.42
C ASN A 247 15.00 -16.94 10.46
N TYR A 248 14.93 -16.45 11.69
CA TYR A 248 15.78 -16.89 12.79
C TYR A 248 15.57 -18.37 13.13
N LEU A 249 14.31 -18.82 13.21
CA LEU A 249 13.97 -20.22 13.41
C LEU A 249 14.57 -21.11 12.32
N LYS A 250 14.51 -20.69 11.04
CA LYS A 250 15.01 -21.47 9.89
C LYS A 250 16.52 -21.44 9.75
N GLN A 251 17.12 -20.25 9.81
CA GLN A 251 18.54 -20.06 9.48
C GLN A 251 19.46 -20.32 10.69
N GLU A 252 19.03 -19.89 11.86
CA GLU A 252 19.86 -19.94 13.08
C GLU A 252 19.56 -21.15 13.97
N LEU A 253 18.31 -21.59 14.02
CA LEU A 253 17.87 -22.72 14.84
C LEU A 253 17.55 -23.98 14.01
N LEU A 254 17.66 -23.86 12.66
CA LEU A 254 17.53 -24.94 11.69
C LEU A 254 16.18 -25.70 11.74
N PHE A 255 15.11 -25.01 12.16
CA PHE A 255 13.77 -25.58 12.09
C PHE A 255 13.32 -25.74 10.64
N THR A 256 12.75 -26.89 10.31
CA THR A 256 12.08 -27.10 9.02
C THR A 256 10.71 -26.41 9.01
N ASP A 257 10.14 -26.15 7.82
CA ASP A 257 8.80 -25.58 7.69
C ASP A 257 7.73 -26.45 8.39
N GLN A 258 7.90 -27.79 8.36
CA GLN A 258 6.98 -28.71 9.03
C GLN A 258 7.08 -28.61 10.56
N GLU A 259 8.30 -28.51 11.11
CA GLU A 259 8.51 -28.34 12.56
C GLU A 259 7.93 -27.00 13.07
N ILE A 260 8.07 -25.94 12.29
CA ILE A 260 7.47 -24.64 12.63
C ILE A 260 5.95 -24.73 12.58
N ARG A 261 5.36 -25.35 11.54
CA ARG A 261 3.91 -25.57 11.44
C ARG A 261 3.37 -26.37 12.63
N ASN A 262 4.03 -27.43 13.01
CA ASN A 262 3.59 -28.29 14.12
C ASN A 262 3.61 -27.58 15.49
N ASN A 263 4.32 -26.45 15.60
CA ASN A 263 4.45 -25.65 16.82
C ASN A 263 4.00 -24.20 16.63
N ILE A 264 3.20 -23.92 15.59
CA ILE A 264 2.85 -22.55 15.19
C ILE A 264 2.11 -21.78 16.29
N ASP A 265 1.17 -22.45 16.98
CA ASP A 265 0.39 -21.82 18.03
C ASP A 265 1.27 -21.42 19.21
N LEU A 266 2.22 -22.26 19.59
CA LEU A 266 3.21 -21.93 20.61
C LEU A 266 4.05 -20.70 20.24
N PHE A 267 4.54 -20.63 19.01
CA PHE A 267 5.34 -19.50 18.55
C PHE A 267 4.52 -18.21 18.47
N ARG A 268 3.25 -18.28 18.09
CA ARG A 268 2.31 -17.16 18.08
C ARG A 268 2.05 -16.64 19.50
N ASP A 269 1.77 -17.53 20.43
CA ASP A 269 1.49 -17.15 21.81
C ASP A 269 2.75 -16.57 22.47
N ALA A 270 3.90 -17.17 22.21
CA ALA A 270 5.18 -16.65 22.67
C ALA A 270 5.49 -15.27 22.09
N GLN A 271 5.22 -15.03 20.80
CA GLN A 271 5.42 -13.71 20.16
C GLN A 271 4.52 -12.62 20.75
N LYS A 272 3.28 -12.98 21.20
CA LYS A 272 2.36 -12.03 21.82
C LYS A 272 2.73 -11.69 23.25
N LYS A 273 3.30 -12.65 23.99
CA LYS A 273 3.50 -12.57 25.45
C LYS A 273 4.95 -12.22 25.84
N LEU A 274 5.90 -12.47 24.96
CA LEU A 274 7.34 -12.35 25.20
C LEU A 274 8.03 -11.58 24.07
N ASP A 275 9.22 -11.02 24.35
CA ASP A 275 10.17 -10.70 23.28
C ASP A 275 10.75 -12.02 22.73
N LEU A 276 10.03 -12.62 21.79
CA LEU A 276 10.36 -13.94 21.27
C LEU A 276 11.74 -13.98 20.62
N MET A 277 12.20 -12.90 19.99
CA MET A 277 13.53 -12.85 19.36
C MET A 277 14.64 -12.96 20.41
N LEU A 278 14.53 -12.21 21.49
CA LEU A 278 15.47 -12.25 22.61
C LEU A 278 15.47 -13.62 23.29
N GLU A 279 14.29 -14.20 23.48
CA GLU A 279 14.14 -15.54 24.09
C GLU A 279 14.76 -16.63 23.24
N LEU A 280 14.50 -16.64 21.94
CA LEU A 280 15.07 -17.61 21.01
C LEU A 280 16.60 -17.49 20.95
N SER A 281 17.14 -16.28 20.96
CA SER A 281 18.58 -16.03 21.01
C SER A 281 19.21 -16.59 22.28
N THR A 282 18.56 -16.38 23.43
CA THR A 282 19.00 -16.92 24.73
C THR A 282 18.94 -18.45 24.74
N LEU A 283 17.84 -19.02 24.25
CA LEU A 283 17.64 -20.47 24.20
C LEU A 283 18.57 -21.16 23.21
N LYS A 284 18.98 -20.50 22.13
CA LYS A 284 20.04 -20.98 21.22
C LYS A 284 21.31 -21.33 21.97
N GLY A 285 21.81 -20.41 22.82
CA GLY A 285 22.99 -20.64 23.65
C GLY A 285 22.82 -21.83 24.61
N LYS A 286 21.67 -21.91 25.29
CA LYS A 286 21.38 -22.94 26.31
C LYS A 286 21.10 -24.34 25.71
N SER A 287 20.73 -24.40 24.42
CA SER A 287 20.40 -25.64 23.74
C SER A 287 21.61 -26.34 23.07
N ARG A 288 22.76 -25.67 23.00
CA ARG A 288 23.92 -26.10 22.21
C ARG A 288 24.41 -27.50 22.59
N ASP A 289 24.41 -27.81 23.88
CA ASP A 289 24.92 -29.09 24.40
C ASP A 289 23.83 -30.12 24.69
N LYS A 290 22.59 -29.87 24.19
CA LYS A 290 21.47 -30.78 24.40
C LYS A 290 21.37 -31.81 23.27
N LYS A 291 20.99 -33.05 23.62
CA LYS A 291 20.78 -34.15 22.63
C LYS A 291 19.70 -33.76 21.58
N ASN A 292 18.73 -32.96 21.96
CA ASN A 292 17.69 -32.43 21.05
C ASN A 292 17.53 -30.93 21.29
N PRO A 293 18.31 -30.06 20.62
CA PRO A 293 18.26 -28.62 20.81
C PRO A 293 16.89 -28.02 20.49
N LYS A 294 16.23 -28.47 19.42
CA LYS A 294 14.91 -28.00 19.02
C LYS A 294 13.82 -28.34 20.03
N GLY A 295 13.81 -29.58 20.49
CA GLY A 295 12.88 -30.04 21.54
C GLY A 295 13.08 -29.28 22.86
N TYR A 296 14.33 -28.98 23.22
CA TYR A 296 14.63 -28.13 24.38
C TYR A 296 14.04 -26.73 24.25
N ILE A 297 14.22 -26.08 23.09
CA ILE A 297 13.68 -24.74 22.82
C ILE A 297 12.15 -24.75 22.91
N ILE A 298 11.50 -25.72 22.28
CA ILE A 298 10.04 -25.86 22.32
C ILE A 298 9.52 -26.00 23.75
N ASN A 299 10.14 -26.88 24.55
CA ASN A 299 9.71 -27.13 25.93
C ASN A 299 9.96 -25.91 26.84
N ALA A 300 11.10 -25.23 26.66
CA ALA A 300 11.41 -24.01 27.40
C ALA A 300 10.43 -22.88 27.09
N LEU A 301 10.04 -22.70 25.83
CA LEU A 301 9.03 -21.72 25.43
C LEU A 301 7.67 -22.05 26.00
N LYS A 302 7.25 -23.34 26.02
CA LYS A 302 5.98 -23.78 26.65
C LYS A 302 5.92 -23.40 28.12
N GLY A 303 7.00 -23.59 28.87
CA GLY A 303 7.09 -23.18 30.27
C GLY A 303 6.90 -21.67 30.43
N LYS A 304 7.68 -20.87 29.70
CA LYS A 304 7.63 -19.41 29.79
C LYS A 304 6.30 -18.78 29.36
N VAL A 305 5.62 -19.38 28.39
CA VAL A 305 4.27 -18.94 27.97
C VAL A 305 3.23 -19.23 29.05
N LYS A 306 3.33 -20.38 29.74
CA LYS A 306 2.48 -20.72 30.88
C LYS A 306 2.70 -19.82 32.08
N ASP A 307 3.95 -19.57 32.46
CA ASP A 307 4.29 -18.69 33.59
C ASP A 307 3.74 -17.27 33.42
N LYS A 308 3.53 -16.83 32.19
CA LYS A 308 2.91 -15.52 31.85
C LYS A 308 1.38 -15.55 31.80
N GLU A 309 0.75 -16.70 31.83
CA GLU A 309 -0.72 -16.85 31.94
C GLU A 309 -1.20 -16.85 33.41
N GLU A 310 -0.30 -17.17 34.33
CA GLU A 310 -0.61 -17.26 35.76
C GLU A 310 -0.33 -15.96 36.54
N LEU A 311 0.18 -14.91 35.83
CA LEU A 311 0.45 -13.56 36.33
C LEU A 311 -0.57 -12.56 35.79
#